data_06a51cca6669b7417a3d04ce3f093961
#
_entry.id   06a51cca6669b7417a3d04ce3f093961
#
_cell.length_a   1.000
_cell.length_b   1.000
_cell.length_c   1.000
_cell.angle_alpha   90.00
_cell.angle_beta   90.00
_cell.angle_gamma   90.00
#
_symmetry.space_group_name_H-M   'P 1'
#
loop_
_entity.id
_entity.type
_entity.pdbx_description
1 polymer ?
#
loop_
_entity_poly.entity_id
_entity_poly.type
_entity_poly.pdbx_seq_one_letter_code
_entity_poly.pdbx_strand_id
1 'polypeptide(L)'
;NGDSVSVGFLQVIDQYGCTKAANLAKMYAGICQANLGNYAEAVKLLEDFSGQDDAMISPAAMGALGNCYAQLDQKEKAASTLEKAAKKADSNTLSPVYLVQAGQIYEALGQAEKALACYETVKSSYKQSYLSSEVDKYIERLK
;
A
#
# COMPACT_ATOMS: atom_id res chain seq x y z
N ASN A 1 -16.67 2.11 -17.05
CA ASN A 1 -17.04 0.85 -16.56
C ASN A 1 -15.83 0.00 -16.18
N GLY A 2 -15.57 -0.08 -14.86
CA GLY A 2 -14.39 -0.74 -14.30
C GLY A 2 -14.25 -2.22 -14.66
N ASP A 3 -15.36 -2.92 -14.83
CA ASP A 3 -15.38 -4.35 -15.19
C ASP A 3 -14.75 -4.61 -16.56
N SER A 4 -15.02 -3.76 -17.54
CA SER A 4 -14.45 -3.92 -18.89
C SER A 4 -12.94 -3.78 -18.90
N VAL A 5 -12.43 -2.83 -18.14
CA VAL A 5 -10.96 -2.59 -18.02
C VAL A 5 -10.30 -3.76 -17.32
N SER A 6 -10.89 -4.23 -16.21
CA SER A 6 -10.37 -5.37 -15.45
C SER A 6 -10.34 -6.64 -16.31
N VAL A 7 -11.40 -6.92 -17.07
CA VAL A 7 -11.46 -8.08 -17.98
C VAL A 7 -10.38 -7.97 -19.07
N GLY A 8 -10.14 -6.77 -19.61
CA GLY A 8 -9.08 -6.54 -20.59
C GLY A 8 -7.69 -6.87 -20.05
N PHE A 9 -7.38 -6.46 -18.82
CA PHE A 9 -6.10 -6.79 -18.19
C PHE A 9 -5.97 -8.29 -17.90
N LEU A 10 -7.04 -8.95 -17.48
CA LEU A 10 -7.03 -10.40 -17.26
C LEU A 10 -6.77 -11.17 -18.55
N GLN A 11 -7.32 -10.72 -19.67
CA GLN A 11 -7.05 -11.31 -20.99
C GLN A 11 -5.58 -11.17 -21.37
N VAL A 12 -4.95 -10.03 -21.10
CA VAL A 12 -3.52 -9.82 -21.34
C VAL A 12 -2.70 -10.79 -20.50
N ILE A 13 -3.05 -11.01 -19.24
CA ILE A 13 -2.36 -11.96 -18.37
C ILE A 13 -2.45 -13.37 -18.91
N ASP A 14 -3.62 -13.82 -19.36
CA ASP A 14 -3.83 -15.15 -19.92
C ASP A 14 -3.05 -15.34 -21.22
N GLN A 15 -2.99 -14.31 -22.06
CA GLN A 15 -2.38 -14.39 -23.39
C GLN A 15 -0.85 -14.33 -23.33
N TYR A 16 -0.27 -13.52 -22.45
CA TYR A 16 1.17 -13.23 -22.43
C TYR A 16 1.92 -13.87 -21.26
N GLY A 17 1.22 -14.47 -20.30
CA GLY A 17 1.82 -15.22 -19.20
C GLY A 17 2.70 -14.37 -18.27
N CYS A 18 3.95 -14.77 -18.13
CA CYS A 18 4.92 -14.15 -17.19
C CYS A 18 5.76 -13.04 -17.83
N THR A 19 5.33 -12.44 -18.91
CA THR A 19 6.01 -11.30 -19.54
C THR A 19 5.92 -10.05 -18.66
N LYS A 20 6.79 -9.08 -18.92
CA LYS A 20 6.78 -7.77 -18.27
C LYS A 20 5.42 -7.08 -18.43
N ALA A 21 4.82 -7.16 -19.63
CA ALA A 21 3.50 -6.59 -19.90
C ALA A 21 2.41 -7.28 -19.08
N ALA A 22 2.44 -8.61 -18.98
CA ALA A 22 1.48 -9.37 -18.19
C ALA A 22 1.63 -9.05 -16.69
N ASN A 23 2.85 -8.87 -16.21
CA ASN A 23 3.10 -8.51 -14.83
C ASN A 23 2.54 -7.14 -14.48
N LEU A 24 2.73 -6.14 -15.35
CA LEU A 24 2.09 -4.81 -15.21
C LEU A 24 0.57 -4.91 -15.28
N ALA A 25 0.03 -5.75 -16.16
CA ALA A 25 -1.41 -5.96 -16.27
C ALA A 25 -2.00 -6.51 -14.96
N LYS A 26 -1.28 -7.39 -14.25
CA LYS A 26 -1.69 -7.89 -12.92
C LYS A 26 -1.82 -6.74 -11.92
N MET A 27 -0.86 -5.83 -11.90
CA MET A 27 -0.90 -4.66 -11.02
C MET A 27 -2.12 -3.79 -11.30
N TYR A 28 -2.35 -3.43 -12.57
CA TYR A 28 -3.49 -2.59 -12.94
C TYR A 28 -4.83 -3.28 -12.69
N ALA A 29 -4.92 -4.56 -13.02
CA ALA A 29 -6.13 -5.35 -12.74
C ALA A 29 -6.40 -5.43 -11.23
N GLY A 30 -5.36 -5.63 -10.43
CA GLY A 30 -5.47 -5.65 -8.97
C GLY A 30 -5.98 -4.32 -8.40
N ILE A 31 -5.44 -3.20 -8.89
CA ILE A 31 -5.89 -1.87 -8.47
C ILE A 31 -7.34 -1.64 -8.89
N CYS A 32 -7.73 -2.05 -10.11
CA CYS A 32 -9.11 -1.95 -10.57
C CYS A 32 -10.07 -2.76 -9.69
N GLN A 33 -9.70 -3.99 -9.33
CA GLN A 33 -10.51 -4.83 -8.45
C GLN A 33 -10.64 -4.21 -7.06
N ALA A 34 -9.58 -3.62 -6.53
CA ALA A 34 -9.63 -2.90 -5.25
C ALA A 34 -10.62 -1.73 -5.31
N ASN A 35 -10.59 -0.96 -6.39
CA ASN A 35 -11.50 0.18 -6.59
C ASN A 35 -12.96 -0.26 -6.73
N LEU A 36 -13.20 -1.47 -7.21
CA LEU A 36 -14.54 -2.07 -7.31
C LEU A 36 -15.00 -2.71 -5.99
N GLY A 37 -14.16 -2.75 -4.98
CA GLY A 37 -14.47 -3.40 -3.71
C GLY A 37 -14.21 -4.90 -3.67
N ASN A 38 -13.62 -5.46 -4.74
CA ASN A 38 -13.31 -6.88 -4.83
C ASN A 38 -11.92 -7.16 -4.24
N TYR A 39 -11.77 -6.95 -2.93
CA TYR A 39 -10.48 -6.94 -2.24
C TYR A 39 -9.77 -8.30 -2.27
N ALA A 40 -10.50 -9.40 -2.16
CA ALA A 40 -9.90 -10.75 -2.21
C ALA A 40 -9.26 -11.03 -3.57
N GLU A 41 -9.92 -10.66 -4.66
CA GLU A 41 -9.39 -10.81 -6.02
C GLU A 41 -8.22 -9.85 -6.25
N ALA A 42 -8.34 -8.61 -5.76
CA ALA A 42 -7.27 -7.63 -5.82
C ALA A 42 -6.00 -8.14 -5.14
N VAL A 43 -6.13 -8.75 -3.97
CA VAL A 43 -5.00 -9.34 -3.24
C VAL A 43 -4.29 -10.40 -4.09
N LYS A 44 -5.03 -11.31 -4.71
CA LYS A 44 -4.43 -12.35 -5.56
C LYS A 44 -3.60 -11.75 -6.68
N LEU A 45 -4.15 -10.76 -7.39
CA LEU A 45 -3.47 -10.12 -8.51
C LEU A 45 -2.25 -9.33 -8.06
N LEU A 46 -2.35 -8.61 -6.96
CA LEU A 46 -1.24 -7.80 -6.44
C LEU A 46 -0.14 -8.64 -5.81
N GLU A 47 -0.47 -9.77 -5.17
CA GLU A 47 0.53 -10.71 -4.66
C GLU A 47 1.31 -11.37 -5.79
N ASP A 48 0.65 -11.68 -6.91
CA ASP A 48 1.29 -12.25 -8.10
C ASP A 48 2.15 -11.25 -8.86
N PHE A 49 1.95 -9.95 -8.60
CA PHE A 49 2.73 -8.90 -9.24
C PHE A 49 4.17 -8.93 -8.70
N SER A 50 5.12 -9.18 -9.60
CA SER A 50 6.55 -9.08 -9.26
C SER A 50 6.98 -7.64 -9.39
N GLY A 51 7.37 -7.02 -8.28
CA GLY A 51 7.85 -5.65 -8.25
C GLY A 51 8.98 -5.44 -9.25
N GLN A 52 8.88 -4.40 -10.07
CA GLN A 52 9.94 -3.98 -10.98
C GLN A 52 10.83 -2.96 -10.27
N ASP A 53 12.02 -2.73 -10.78
CA ASP A 53 12.92 -1.70 -10.24
C ASP A 53 12.43 -0.28 -10.54
N ASP A 54 11.13 -0.07 -10.51
CA ASP A 54 10.51 1.21 -10.65
C ASP A 54 10.04 1.71 -9.27
N ALA A 55 10.67 2.80 -8.82
CA ALA A 55 10.43 3.35 -7.49
C ALA A 55 8.97 3.81 -7.26
N MET A 56 8.20 4.03 -8.32
CA MET A 56 6.81 4.49 -8.21
C MET A 56 5.81 3.34 -8.33
N ILE A 57 6.03 2.42 -9.26
CA ILE A 57 5.09 1.33 -9.55
C ILE A 57 5.03 0.31 -8.41
N SER A 58 6.19 -0.18 -7.97
CA SER A 58 6.24 -1.21 -6.92
C SER A 58 5.74 -0.74 -5.56
N PRO A 59 6.12 0.45 -5.06
CA PRO A 59 5.53 0.97 -3.82
C PRO A 59 4.03 1.20 -3.92
N ALA A 60 3.53 1.69 -5.06
CA ALA A 60 2.10 1.90 -5.26
C ALA A 60 1.32 0.59 -5.21
N ALA A 61 1.84 -0.47 -5.84
CA ALA A 61 1.24 -1.80 -5.78
C ALA A 61 1.24 -2.35 -4.35
N MET A 62 2.33 -2.19 -3.61
CA MET A 62 2.41 -2.59 -2.21
C MET A 62 1.46 -1.80 -1.32
N GLY A 63 1.32 -0.49 -1.58
CA GLY A 63 0.36 0.36 -0.87
C GLY A 63 -1.08 -0.10 -1.10
N ALA A 64 -1.43 -0.38 -2.35
CA ALA A 64 -2.75 -0.91 -2.71
C ALA A 64 -3.02 -2.25 -2.03
N LEU A 65 -2.02 -3.14 -2.03
CA LEU A 65 -2.11 -4.44 -1.37
C LEU A 65 -2.34 -4.29 0.14
N GLY A 66 -1.59 -3.39 0.79
CA GLY A 66 -1.76 -3.09 2.21
C GLY A 66 -3.18 -2.61 2.53
N ASN A 67 -3.71 -1.72 1.71
CA ASN A 67 -5.08 -1.23 1.86
C ASN A 67 -6.12 -2.34 1.66
N CYS A 68 -5.90 -3.25 0.71
CA CYS A 68 -6.78 -4.41 0.52
C CYS A 68 -6.78 -5.33 1.75
N TYR A 69 -5.62 -5.59 2.33
CA TYR A 69 -5.53 -6.36 3.57
C TYR A 69 -6.31 -5.70 4.70
N ALA A 70 -6.23 -4.36 4.82
CA ALA A 70 -6.98 -3.63 5.83
C ALA A 70 -8.50 -3.79 5.64
N GLN A 71 -8.98 -3.74 4.41
CA GLN A 71 -10.39 -3.94 4.09
C GLN A 71 -10.87 -5.37 4.36
N LEU A 72 -9.97 -6.34 4.27
CA LEU A 72 -10.25 -7.73 4.61
C LEU A 72 -10.04 -8.06 6.09
N ASP A 73 -9.87 -7.04 6.93
CA ASP A 73 -9.62 -7.15 8.36
C ASP A 73 -8.33 -7.91 8.72
N GLN A 74 -7.38 -7.95 7.80
CA GLN A 74 -6.04 -8.50 8.03
C GLN A 74 -5.08 -7.38 8.44
N LYS A 75 -5.35 -6.77 9.58
CA LYS A 75 -4.75 -5.50 10.02
C LYS A 75 -3.24 -5.58 10.21
N GLU A 76 -2.72 -6.64 10.83
CA GLU A 76 -1.28 -6.78 11.02
C GLU A 76 -0.53 -6.89 9.69
N LYS A 77 -1.08 -7.67 8.77
CA LYS A 77 -0.53 -7.83 7.43
C LYS A 77 -0.59 -6.53 6.65
N ALA A 78 -1.69 -5.78 6.80
CA ALA A 78 -1.88 -4.47 6.20
C ALA A 78 -0.81 -3.48 6.66
N ALA A 79 -0.63 -3.34 7.97
CA ALA A 79 0.34 -2.40 8.54
C ALA A 79 1.76 -2.73 8.10
N SER A 80 2.18 -3.99 8.20
CA SER A 80 3.53 -4.40 7.80
C SER A 80 3.77 -4.20 6.30
N THR A 81 2.76 -4.43 5.47
CA THR A 81 2.86 -4.20 4.01
C THR A 81 2.99 -2.72 3.69
N LEU A 82 2.25 -1.86 4.38
CA LEU A 82 2.34 -0.40 4.23
C LEU A 82 3.71 0.14 4.67
N GLU A 83 4.28 -0.39 5.76
CA GLU A 83 5.64 -0.03 6.16
C GLU A 83 6.67 -0.41 5.09
N LYS A 84 6.54 -1.60 4.49
CA LYS A 84 7.41 -2.03 3.38
C LYS A 84 7.24 -1.12 2.17
N ALA A 85 6.02 -0.73 1.85
CA ALA A 85 5.74 0.20 0.76
C ALA A 85 6.41 1.56 1.02
N ALA A 86 6.31 2.07 2.23
CA ALA A 86 6.94 3.33 2.62
C ALA A 86 8.46 3.26 2.49
N LYS A 87 9.07 2.18 2.98
CA LYS A 87 10.52 1.98 2.92
C LYS A 87 11.01 1.86 1.49
N LYS A 88 10.25 1.16 0.64
CA LYS A 88 10.61 0.97 -0.77
C LYS A 88 10.47 2.27 -1.56
N ALA A 89 9.45 3.05 -1.30
CA ALA A 89 9.23 4.35 -1.96
C ALA A 89 10.34 5.35 -1.60
N ASP A 90 10.66 5.44 -0.33
CA ASP A 90 11.63 6.38 0.24
C ASP A 90 11.49 7.78 -0.36
N SER A 91 10.27 8.30 -0.31
CA SER A 91 9.94 9.61 -0.89
C SER A 91 9.11 10.46 0.07
N ASN A 92 9.32 11.77 0.02
CA ASN A 92 8.56 12.73 0.85
C ASN A 92 7.06 12.78 0.49
N THR A 93 6.67 12.23 -0.64
CA THR A 93 5.28 12.23 -1.12
C THR A 93 4.53 10.96 -0.71
N LEU A 94 5.13 9.78 -0.93
CA LEU A 94 4.45 8.50 -0.74
C LEU A 94 4.68 7.89 0.65
N SER A 95 5.94 7.90 1.11
CA SER A 95 6.31 7.21 2.34
C SER A 95 5.58 7.72 3.58
N PRO A 96 5.41 9.05 3.78
CA PRO A 96 4.65 9.55 4.93
C PRO A 96 3.19 9.08 4.94
N VAL A 97 2.55 9.01 3.77
CA VAL A 97 1.16 8.54 3.66
C VAL A 97 1.05 7.10 4.11
N TYR A 98 1.92 6.23 3.62
CA TYR A 98 1.91 4.81 4.01
C TYR A 98 2.24 4.62 5.50
N LEU A 99 3.19 5.40 6.03
CA LEU A 99 3.54 5.31 7.45
C LEU A 99 2.41 5.77 8.36
N VAL A 100 1.70 6.84 8.00
CA VAL A 100 0.54 7.30 8.78
C VAL A 100 -0.56 6.24 8.76
N GLN A 101 -0.84 5.67 7.60
CA GLN A 101 -1.83 4.59 7.48
C GLN A 101 -1.44 3.38 8.33
N ALA A 102 -0.17 2.96 8.28
CA ALA A 102 0.32 1.86 9.09
C ALA A 102 0.20 2.16 10.59
N GLY A 103 0.58 3.37 10.99
CA GLY A 103 0.46 3.82 12.38
C GLY A 103 -0.98 3.77 12.89
N GLN A 104 -1.92 4.25 12.10
CA GLN A 104 -3.35 4.20 12.45
C GLN A 104 -3.85 2.76 12.61
N ILE A 105 -3.39 1.85 11.75
CA ILE A 105 -3.74 0.44 11.86
C ILE A 105 -3.14 -0.18 13.13
N TYR A 106 -1.88 0.14 13.44
CA TYR A 106 -1.27 -0.33 14.69
C TYR A 106 -1.98 0.21 15.93
N GLU A 107 -2.46 1.46 15.89
CA GLU A 107 -3.30 1.98 16.98
C GLU A 107 -4.58 1.14 17.15
N ALA A 108 -5.25 0.81 16.04
CA ALA A 108 -6.45 -0.02 16.07
C ALA A 108 -6.19 -1.42 16.62
N LEU A 109 -4.94 -1.91 16.48
CA LEU A 109 -4.50 -3.20 17.04
C LEU A 109 -4.04 -3.09 18.50
N GLY A 110 -4.03 -1.88 19.09
CA GLY A 110 -3.51 -1.65 20.44
C GLY A 110 -1.98 -1.70 20.52
N GLN A 111 -1.28 -1.63 19.39
CA GLN A 111 0.19 -1.68 19.33
C GLN A 111 0.76 -0.26 19.26
N ALA A 112 0.61 0.47 20.36
CA ALA A 112 0.97 1.90 20.45
C ALA A 112 2.44 2.17 20.14
N GLU A 113 3.35 1.28 20.54
CA GLU A 113 4.78 1.45 20.30
C GLU A 113 5.11 1.42 18.80
N LYS A 114 4.50 0.51 18.06
CA LYS A 114 4.69 0.43 16.60
C LYS A 114 4.07 1.63 15.88
N ALA A 115 2.89 2.06 16.34
CA ALA A 115 2.25 3.26 15.81
C ALA A 115 3.15 4.48 16.01
N LEU A 116 3.67 4.64 17.22
CA LEU A 116 4.58 5.75 17.57
C LEU A 116 5.83 5.74 16.69
N ALA A 117 6.43 4.56 16.47
CA ALA A 117 7.60 4.42 15.60
C ALA A 117 7.31 4.87 14.16
N CYS A 118 6.14 4.54 13.64
CA CYS A 118 5.72 4.99 12.29
C CYS A 118 5.62 6.53 12.24
N TYR A 119 4.96 7.14 13.21
CA TYR A 119 4.77 8.58 13.25
C TYR A 119 6.09 9.34 13.45
N GLU A 120 6.96 8.84 14.34
CA GLU A 120 8.27 9.42 14.57
C GLU A 120 9.16 9.34 13.33
N THR A 121 9.04 8.27 12.53
CA THR A 121 9.75 8.15 11.27
C THR A 121 9.30 9.21 10.27
N VAL A 122 8.00 9.51 10.20
CA VAL A 122 7.50 10.62 9.37
C VAL A 122 8.14 11.93 9.80
N LYS A 123 8.16 12.20 11.09
CA LYS A 123 8.70 13.45 11.66
C LYS A 123 10.19 13.60 11.44
N SER A 124 10.96 12.52 11.58
CA SER A 124 12.43 12.57 11.49
C SER A 124 12.96 12.46 10.07
N SER A 125 12.41 11.56 9.26
CA SER A 125 12.93 11.23 7.94
C SER A 125 12.26 11.97 6.80
N TYR A 126 11.03 12.44 6.99
CA TYR A 126 10.23 13.08 5.95
C TYR A 126 9.75 14.47 6.37
N LYS A 127 10.68 15.28 6.85
CA LYS A 127 10.42 16.61 7.41
C LYS A 127 9.75 17.59 6.44
N GLN A 128 9.96 17.37 5.14
CA GLN A 128 9.39 18.23 4.10
C GLN A 128 7.94 17.89 3.76
N SER A 129 7.43 16.77 4.27
CA SER A 129 6.03 16.40 4.09
C SER A 129 5.13 17.23 4.99
N TYR A 130 3.96 17.63 4.48
CA TYR A 130 2.94 18.27 5.31
C TYR A 130 2.50 17.37 6.47
N LEU A 131 2.61 16.06 6.32
CA LEU A 131 2.28 15.10 7.38
C LEU A 131 3.26 15.15 8.55
N SER A 132 4.45 15.73 8.37
CA SER A 132 5.41 15.88 9.46
C SER A 132 4.86 16.70 10.64
N SER A 133 4.05 17.73 10.37
CA SER A 133 3.35 18.49 11.41
C SER A 133 2.07 17.79 11.88
N GLU A 134 1.39 17.10 10.97
CA GLU A 134 0.15 16.37 11.28
C GLU A 134 0.38 15.26 12.32
N VAL A 135 1.48 14.54 12.22
CA VAL A 135 1.76 13.42 13.11
C VAL A 135 2.02 13.84 14.57
N ASP A 136 2.34 15.11 14.83
CA ASP A 136 2.55 15.59 16.19
C ASP A 136 1.35 15.32 17.09
N LYS A 137 0.14 15.53 16.58
CA LYS A 137 -1.09 15.27 17.35
C LYS A 137 -1.29 13.78 17.63
N TYR A 138 -0.87 12.91 16.71
CA TYR A 138 -0.94 11.46 16.92
C TYR A 138 0.10 10.99 17.93
N ILE A 139 1.31 11.52 17.86
CA ILE A 139 2.39 11.23 18.82
C ILE A 139 1.98 11.64 20.23
N GLU A 140 1.46 12.86 20.40
CA GLU A 140 1.02 13.34 21.71
C GLU A 140 -0.10 12.50 22.29
N ARG A 141 -1.05 12.06 21.49
CA ARG A 141 -2.15 11.21 21.92
C ARG A 141 -1.67 9.86 22.45
N LEU A 142 -0.55 9.36 21.96
CA LEU A 142 -0.01 8.05 22.34
C LEU A 142 0.97 8.13 23.54
N LYS A 143 1.34 9.32 23.95
CA LYS A 143 2.15 9.56 25.14
C LYS A 143 1.26 9.82 26.34
#